data_f36043376932fef5f2a705715a6f4041
#
_entry.id   f36043376932fef5f2a705715a6f4041
#
_cell.length_a   1.000
_cell.length_b   1.000
_cell.length_c   1.000
_cell.angle_alpha   90.00
_cell.angle_beta   90.00
_cell.angle_gamma   90.00
#
_symmetry.space_group_name_H-M   'P 1'
#
loop_
_entity.id
_entity.type
_entity.pdbx_description
1 polymer ?
#
loop_
_entity_poly.entity_id
_entity_poly.type
_entity_poly.pdbx_seq_one_letter_code
_entity_poly.pdbx_strand_id
1 'polypeptide(L)'
;GIRLALECNYNVEFCDTSKLAVEAIKDNLKLNNLQSEVFHDDLQNLVKERQYDWIDVDPFGTPAPYLESIIENVNDGGILGIAATDTAVLCGAKPSICFKRYGAYPMKRVAAKEVGIRILLGRIQLLASKYDRGIEPMLSYSEGHHLRAFVKIIDARPISLKWLNQDMQVLAE
;
A
#
# COMPACT_ATOMS: atom_id res chain seq x y z
N GLY A 1 11.74 0.13 -8.30
CA GLY A 1 12.49 -1.13 -8.20
C GLY A 1 13.93 -0.97 -8.70
N ILE A 2 14.16 -0.57 -9.96
CA ILE A 2 15.51 -0.47 -10.57
C ILE A 2 16.46 0.40 -9.74
N ARG A 3 16.03 1.58 -9.28
CA ARG A 3 16.85 2.45 -8.43
C ARG A 3 17.22 1.80 -7.09
N LEU A 4 16.30 1.07 -6.47
CA LEU A 4 16.58 0.35 -5.23
C LEU A 4 17.63 -0.74 -5.44
N ALA A 5 17.57 -1.47 -6.56
CA ALA A 5 18.58 -2.45 -6.91
C ALA A 5 19.95 -1.82 -7.17
N LEU A 6 20.00 -0.70 -7.90
CA LEU A 6 21.26 -0.02 -8.27
C LEU A 6 21.90 0.76 -7.11
N GLU A 7 21.09 1.56 -6.41
CA GLU A 7 21.59 2.54 -5.44
C GLU A 7 21.70 1.94 -4.02
N CYS A 8 20.89 0.94 -3.70
CA CYS A 8 20.81 0.36 -2.36
C CYS A 8 21.21 -1.12 -2.32
N ASN A 9 21.52 -1.72 -3.47
CA ASN A 9 21.87 -3.14 -3.59
C ASN A 9 20.80 -4.10 -3.02
N TYR A 10 19.51 -3.72 -3.12
CA TYR A 10 18.42 -4.59 -2.74
C TYR A 10 18.22 -5.71 -3.77
N ASN A 11 17.88 -6.91 -3.30
CA ASN A 11 17.34 -7.95 -4.17
C ASN A 11 15.88 -7.60 -4.49
N VAL A 12 15.59 -7.25 -5.75
CA VAL A 12 14.28 -6.75 -6.17
C VAL A 12 13.65 -7.72 -7.15
N GLU A 13 12.41 -8.10 -6.86
CA GLU A 13 11.55 -8.85 -7.77
C GLU A 13 10.50 -7.91 -8.38
N PHE A 14 10.10 -8.16 -9.61
CA PHE A 14 9.12 -7.37 -10.33
C PHE A 14 7.93 -8.25 -10.71
N CYS A 15 6.73 -7.73 -10.58
CA CYS A 15 5.50 -8.42 -10.95
C CYS A 15 4.54 -7.47 -11.66
N ASP A 16 3.99 -7.91 -12.79
CA ASP A 16 2.93 -7.19 -13.49
C ASP A 16 2.02 -8.18 -14.23
N THR A 17 0.74 -7.88 -14.30
CA THR A 17 -0.25 -8.67 -15.05
C THR A 17 -0.20 -8.40 -16.56
N SER A 18 0.43 -7.31 -16.99
CA SER A 18 0.58 -6.95 -18.40
C SER A 18 1.86 -7.54 -18.99
N LYS A 19 1.71 -8.37 -20.03
CA LYS A 19 2.87 -8.91 -20.76
C LYS A 19 3.77 -7.81 -21.32
N LEU A 20 3.19 -6.71 -21.81
CA LEU A 20 3.96 -5.57 -22.32
C LEU A 20 4.76 -4.88 -21.22
N ALA A 21 4.19 -4.73 -20.03
CA ALA A 21 4.91 -4.17 -18.88
C ALA A 21 6.06 -5.10 -18.45
N VAL A 22 5.83 -6.39 -18.40
CA VAL A 22 6.87 -7.40 -18.12
C VAL A 22 8.03 -7.34 -19.11
N GLU A 23 7.74 -7.23 -20.41
CA GLU A 23 8.76 -7.07 -21.45
C GLU A 23 9.55 -5.76 -21.26
N ALA A 24 8.87 -4.64 -21.02
CA ALA A 24 9.51 -3.36 -20.74
C ALA A 24 10.37 -3.38 -19.48
N ILE A 25 9.95 -4.06 -18.42
CA ILE A 25 10.76 -4.27 -17.20
C ILE A 25 12.03 -5.02 -17.54
N LYS A 26 11.94 -6.14 -18.29
CA LYS A 26 13.10 -6.94 -18.69
C LYS A 26 14.09 -6.15 -19.54
N ASP A 27 13.61 -5.32 -20.45
CA ASP A 27 14.47 -4.46 -21.26
C ASP A 27 15.15 -3.36 -20.41
N ASN A 28 14.43 -2.75 -19.49
CA ASN A 28 15.00 -1.81 -18.54
C ASN A 28 16.06 -2.44 -17.62
N LEU A 29 15.87 -3.68 -17.18
CA LEU A 29 16.88 -4.41 -16.41
C LEU A 29 18.15 -4.64 -17.23
N LYS A 30 18.02 -5.06 -18.49
CA LYS A 30 19.16 -5.25 -19.41
C LYS A 30 19.91 -3.93 -19.63
N LEU A 31 19.19 -2.83 -19.88
CA LEU A 31 19.80 -1.50 -20.07
C LEU A 31 20.63 -1.04 -18.87
N ASN A 32 20.25 -1.48 -17.67
CA ASN A 32 20.93 -1.13 -16.42
C ASN A 32 21.90 -2.22 -15.93
N ASN A 33 22.15 -3.27 -16.71
CA ASN A 33 22.98 -4.42 -16.34
C ASN A 33 22.58 -5.07 -15.02
N LEU A 34 21.27 -5.11 -14.73
CA LEU A 34 20.70 -5.74 -13.55
C LEU A 34 20.15 -7.14 -13.85
N GLN A 35 20.30 -8.03 -12.88
CA GLN A 35 19.64 -9.34 -12.87
C GLN A 35 18.60 -9.34 -11.75
N SER A 36 17.33 -9.50 -12.12
CA SER A 36 16.20 -9.60 -11.20
C SER A 36 15.15 -10.54 -11.75
N GLU A 37 14.41 -11.21 -10.88
CA GLU A 37 13.26 -12.01 -11.30
C GLU A 37 12.10 -11.11 -11.73
N VAL A 38 11.43 -11.50 -12.82
CA VAL A 38 10.29 -10.76 -13.37
C VAL A 38 9.14 -11.72 -13.61
N PHE A 39 8.04 -11.54 -12.90
CA PHE A 39 6.87 -12.40 -12.93
C PHE A 39 5.76 -11.76 -13.78
N HIS A 40 5.20 -12.57 -14.69
CA HIS A 40 3.96 -12.22 -15.38
C HIS A 40 2.79 -12.86 -14.63
N ASP A 41 2.36 -12.24 -13.54
CA ASP A 41 1.34 -12.78 -12.62
C ASP A 41 0.62 -11.66 -11.88
N ASP A 42 -0.42 -12.02 -11.13
CA ASP A 42 -1.04 -11.13 -10.14
C ASP A 42 -0.20 -11.09 -8.87
N LEU A 43 0.04 -9.89 -8.35
CA LEU A 43 0.77 -9.68 -7.10
C LEU A 43 0.23 -10.54 -5.95
N GLN A 44 -1.09 -10.71 -5.88
CA GLN A 44 -1.72 -11.51 -4.82
C GLN A 44 -1.32 -12.99 -4.85
N ASN A 45 -1.01 -13.52 -6.03
CA ASN A 45 -0.51 -14.89 -6.15
C ASN A 45 0.95 -14.96 -5.70
N LEU A 46 1.78 -14.06 -6.22
CA LEU A 46 3.21 -14.03 -5.94
C LEU A 46 3.51 -13.91 -4.43
N VAL A 47 2.84 -12.98 -3.73
CA VAL A 47 3.10 -12.75 -2.29
C VAL A 47 2.65 -13.91 -1.40
N LYS A 48 1.72 -14.77 -1.82
CA LYS A 48 1.30 -15.95 -1.04
C LYS A 48 2.37 -17.03 -0.95
N GLU A 49 3.28 -17.07 -1.90
CA GLU A 49 4.33 -18.08 -1.99
C GLU A 49 5.64 -17.65 -1.35
N ARG A 50 5.77 -16.37 -1.01
CA ARG A 50 7.01 -15.73 -0.57
C ARG A 50 6.75 -14.70 0.51
N GLN A 51 7.79 -14.38 1.27
CA GLN A 51 7.78 -13.28 2.24
C GLN A 51 8.78 -12.21 1.83
N TYR A 52 8.45 -10.96 2.10
CA TYR A 52 9.23 -9.81 1.68
C TYR A 52 9.49 -8.85 2.83
N ASP A 53 10.66 -8.23 2.85
CA ASP A 53 10.99 -7.12 3.76
C ASP A 53 10.43 -5.78 3.27
N TRP A 54 10.10 -5.70 1.97
CA TRP A 54 9.49 -4.53 1.35
C TRP A 54 8.58 -4.95 0.20
N ILE A 55 7.33 -4.52 0.23
CA ILE A 55 6.39 -4.67 -0.88
C ILE A 55 5.93 -3.28 -1.31
N ASP A 56 6.08 -2.98 -2.60
CA ASP A 56 5.65 -1.72 -3.20
C ASP A 56 4.51 -1.96 -4.20
N VAL A 57 3.33 -1.40 -3.92
CA VAL A 57 2.10 -1.62 -4.68
C VAL A 57 1.66 -0.31 -5.32
N ASP A 58 1.71 -0.24 -6.64
CA ASP A 58 1.33 0.92 -7.44
C ASP A 58 0.36 0.54 -8.57
N PRO A 59 -0.87 0.14 -8.24
CA PRO A 59 -1.86 -0.29 -9.23
C PRO A 59 -2.51 0.90 -9.92
N PHE A 60 -2.99 0.70 -11.13
CA PHE A 60 -3.95 1.65 -11.73
C PHE A 60 -5.26 1.65 -10.92
N GLY A 61 -5.56 2.78 -10.26
CA GLY A 61 -6.79 2.97 -9.48
C GLY A 61 -6.61 2.67 -8.00
N THR A 62 -7.30 1.63 -7.51
CA THR A 62 -7.38 1.35 -6.07
C THR A 62 -6.42 0.25 -5.61
N PRO A 63 -5.65 0.44 -4.54
CA PRO A 63 -4.88 -0.62 -3.93
C PRO A 63 -5.72 -1.58 -3.06
N ALA A 64 -6.98 -1.26 -2.81
CA ALA A 64 -7.82 -1.98 -1.84
C ALA A 64 -7.85 -3.51 -2.03
N PRO A 65 -7.87 -4.08 -3.26
CA PRO A 65 -7.85 -5.53 -3.45
C PRO A 65 -6.56 -6.21 -3.00
N TYR A 66 -5.44 -5.49 -3.03
CA TYR A 66 -4.11 -6.04 -2.73
C TYR A 66 -3.74 -5.96 -1.25
N LEU A 67 -4.38 -5.04 -0.49
CA LEU A 67 -3.96 -4.69 0.87
C LEU A 67 -3.90 -5.91 1.80
N GLU A 68 -4.88 -6.79 1.75
CA GLU A 68 -4.96 -7.93 2.67
C GLU A 68 -3.81 -8.91 2.42
N SER A 69 -3.58 -9.29 1.17
CA SER A 69 -2.53 -10.25 0.83
C SER A 69 -1.11 -9.72 1.10
N ILE A 70 -0.85 -8.43 0.86
CA ILE A 70 0.47 -7.85 1.16
C ILE A 70 0.72 -7.69 2.66
N ILE A 71 -0.31 -7.37 3.45
CA ILE A 71 -0.20 -7.25 4.90
C ILE A 71 0.07 -8.62 5.53
N GLU A 72 -0.57 -9.67 5.04
CA GLU A 72 -0.38 -11.03 5.53
C GLU A 72 1.04 -11.55 5.27
N ASN A 73 1.62 -11.21 4.10
CA ASN A 73 2.83 -11.83 3.59
C ASN A 73 4.10 -10.95 3.65
N VAL A 74 4.01 -9.74 4.16
CA VAL A 74 5.20 -8.95 4.48
C VAL A 74 5.78 -9.40 5.82
N ASN A 75 7.11 -9.41 5.95
CA ASN A 75 7.80 -9.74 7.19
C ASN A 75 7.42 -8.78 8.32
N ASP A 76 7.54 -9.26 9.56
CA ASP A 76 7.45 -8.37 10.72
C ASP A 76 8.61 -7.36 10.70
N GLY A 77 8.30 -6.08 10.93
CA GLY A 77 9.23 -4.97 10.72
C GLY A 77 9.41 -4.57 9.25
N GLY A 78 8.78 -5.26 8.30
CA GLY A 78 8.85 -4.95 6.87
C GLY A 78 8.02 -3.71 6.49
N ILE A 79 8.27 -3.20 5.29
CA ILE A 79 7.71 -1.94 4.79
C ILE A 79 6.72 -2.21 3.66
N LEU A 80 5.58 -1.54 3.71
CA LEU A 80 4.63 -1.46 2.62
C LEU A 80 4.64 -0.06 2.02
N GLY A 81 4.95 0.05 0.72
CA GLY A 81 4.74 1.25 -0.09
C GLY A 81 3.44 1.10 -0.88
N ILE A 82 2.49 2.02 -0.69
CA ILE A 82 1.15 1.88 -1.27
C ILE A 82 0.78 3.16 -2.00
N ALA A 83 0.45 3.05 -3.29
CA ALA A 83 -0.10 4.12 -4.09
C ALA A 83 -1.60 3.92 -4.34
N ALA A 84 -2.37 4.99 -4.28
CA ALA A 84 -3.77 5.03 -4.63
C ALA A 84 -4.01 6.15 -5.64
N THR A 85 -4.41 5.80 -6.85
CA THR A 85 -4.76 6.76 -7.91
C THR A 85 -6.27 6.95 -8.03
N ASP A 86 -7.07 6.27 -7.22
CA ASP A 86 -8.52 6.47 -7.14
C ASP A 86 -8.89 7.69 -6.25
N THR A 87 -8.19 8.81 -6.45
CA THR A 87 -8.37 10.05 -5.68
C THR A 87 -9.79 10.60 -5.74
N ALA A 88 -10.52 10.39 -6.84
CA ALA A 88 -11.94 10.72 -6.91
C ALA A 88 -12.79 9.99 -5.85
N VAL A 89 -12.36 8.81 -5.44
CA VAL A 89 -12.98 8.01 -4.38
C VAL A 89 -12.54 8.54 -3.01
N LEU A 90 -11.25 8.57 -2.77
CA LEU A 90 -10.65 8.93 -1.49
C LEU A 90 -10.82 10.42 -1.12
N CYS A 91 -10.92 11.32 -2.13
CA CYS A 91 -11.07 12.76 -1.90
C CYS A 91 -12.52 13.27 -2.05
N GLY A 92 -13.52 12.40 -2.00
CA GLY A 92 -14.90 12.81 -1.75
C GLY A 92 -15.83 12.89 -2.95
N ALA A 93 -15.39 12.64 -4.19
CA ALA A 93 -16.28 12.66 -5.35
C ALA A 93 -17.23 11.45 -5.40
N LYS A 94 -16.83 10.31 -4.81
CA LYS A 94 -17.60 9.05 -4.85
C LYS A 94 -17.69 8.41 -3.45
N PRO A 95 -18.44 8.99 -2.51
CA PRO A 95 -18.43 8.57 -1.09
C PRO A 95 -18.92 7.13 -0.88
N SER A 96 -19.95 6.69 -1.60
CA SER A 96 -20.46 5.31 -1.48
C SER A 96 -19.44 4.27 -1.93
N ILE A 97 -18.61 4.58 -2.93
CA ILE A 97 -17.55 3.71 -3.39
C ILE A 97 -16.40 3.69 -2.36
N CYS A 98 -16.10 4.85 -1.78
CA CYS A 98 -15.10 4.95 -0.71
C CYS A 98 -15.49 4.07 0.48
N PHE A 99 -16.72 4.16 0.93
CA PHE A 99 -17.21 3.31 2.01
C PHE A 99 -17.10 1.81 1.68
N LYS A 100 -17.47 1.39 0.46
CA LYS A 100 -17.36 -0.01 0.04
C LYS A 100 -15.91 -0.52 0.01
N ARG A 101 -14.95 0.31 -0.44
CA ARG A 101 -13.54 -0.09 -0.61
C ARG A 101 -12.73 0.03 0.67
N TYR A 102 -12.95 1.14 1.38
CA TYR A 102 -12.08 1.55 2.49
C TYR A 102 -12.78 1.53 3.86
N GLY A 103 -14.11 1.37 3.90
CA GLY A 103 -14.88 1.35 5.14
C GLY A 103 -15.11 2.72 5.76
N ALA A 104 -14.84 3.81 5.04
CA ALA A 104 -14.93 5.17 5.54
C ALA A 104 -15.56 6.14 4.53
N TYR A 105 -16.11 7.24 5.02
CA TYR A 105 -16.64 8.31 4.18
C TYR A 105 -15.60 9.40 3.98
N PRO A 106 -15.33 9.79 2.72
CA PRO A 106 -14.34 10.82 2.42
C PRO A 106 -14.89 12.21 2.64
N MET A 107 -13.99 13.18 2.82
CA MET A 107 -14.33 14.59 2.91
C MET A 107 -14.04 15.30 1.57
N LYS A 108 -14.89 16.25 1.19
CA LYS A 108 -14.63 17.21 0.12
C LYS A 108 -13.97 18.47 0.71
N ARG A 109 -13.38 19.33 -0.15
CA ARG A 109 -12.76 20.62 0.18
C ARG A 109 -11.28 20.55 0.53
N VAL A 110 -10.78 21.54 1.26
CA VAL A 110 -9.35 21.81 1.48
C VAL A 110 -8.58 20.61 2.05
N ALA A 111 -9.18 19.87 2.99
CA ALA A 111 -8.55 18.74 3.64
C ALA A 111 -8.76 17.38 2.90
N ALA A 112 -9.37 17.38 1.72
CA ALA A 112 -9.76 16.14 1.03
C ALA A 112 -8.61 15.16 0.82
N LYS A 113 -7.42 15.64 0.47
CA LYS A 113 -6.24 14.81 0.25
C LYS A 113 -5.68 14.23 1.55
N GLU A 114 -5.64 15.04 2.61
CA GLU A 114 -5.22 14.58 3.93
C GLU A 114 -6.18 13.53 4.48
N VAL A 115 -7.48 13.80 4.42
CA VAL A 115 -8.50 12.82 4.82
C VAL A 115 -8.41 11.55 3.97
N GLY A 116 -8.16 11.66 2.67
CA GLY A 116 -7.93 10.52 1.79
C GLY A 116 -6.76 9.64 2.23
N ILE A 117 -5.64 10.25 2.62
CA ILE A 117 -4.48 9.54 3.18
C ILE A 117 -4.85 8.85 4.50
N ARG A 118 -5.57 9.54 5.40
CA ARG A 118 -6.03 8.98 6.68
C ARG A 118 -6.97 7.79 6.48
N ILE A 119 -7.87 7.86 5.49
CA ILE A 119 -8.75 6.75 5.10
C ILE A 119 -7.93 5.55 4.63
N LEU A 120 -6.93 5.78 3.78
CA LEU A 120 -6.04 4.72 3.30
C LEU A 120 -5.27 4.08 4.46
N LEU A 121 -4.63 4.87 5.32
CA LEU A 121 -3.92 4.40 6.51
C LEU A 121 -4.83 3.65 7.49
N GLY A 122 -6.02 4.19 7.75
CA GLY A 122 -7.02 3.53 8.60
C GLY A 122 -7.47 2.18 8.06
N ARG A 123 -7.61 2.06 6.73
CA ARG A 123 -7.93 0.78 6.09
C ARG A 123 -6.79 -0.23 6.23
N ILE A 124 -5.53 0.20 6.05
CA ILE A 124 -4.36 -0.65 6.24
C ILE A 124 -4.28 -1.12 7.69
N GLN A 125 -4.44 -0.21 8.66
CA GLN A 125 -4.44 -0.54 10.09
C GLN A 125 -5.54 -1.55 10.45
N LEU A 126 -6.76 -1.35 9.95
CA LEU A 126 -7.88 -2.25 10.20
C LEU A 126 -7.62 -3.66 9.65
N LEU A 127 -7.02 -3.75 8.47
CA LEU A 127 -6.65 -5.05 7.90
C LEU A 127 -5.49 -5.70 8.65
N ALA A 128 -4.47 -4.93 9.04
CA ALA A 128 -3.36 -5.43 9.83
C ALA A 128 -3.83 -6.02 11.18
N SER A 129 -4.82 -5.39 11.80
CA SER A 129 -5.40 -5.86 13.08
C SER A 129 -6.03 -7.25 13.00
N LYS A 130 -6.47 -7.72 11.81
CA LYS A 130 -6.97 -9.09 11.62
C LYS A 130 -5.89 -10.15 11.84
N TYR A 131 -4.63 -9.77 11.66
CA TYR A 131 -3.46 -10.63 11.76
C TYR A 131 -2.64 -10.35 13.02
N ASP A 132 -3.25 -9.71 14.03
CA ASP A 132 -2.56 -9.24 15.24
C ASP A 132 -1.36 -8.33 14.95
N ARG A 133 -1.44 -7.58 13.84
CA ARG A 133 -0.42 -6.64 13.38
C ARG A 133 -0.90 -5.20 13.52
N GLY A 134 0.04 -4.28 13.63
CA GLY A 134 -0.19 -2.84 13.56
C GLY A 134 0.61 -2.20 12.46
N ILE A 135 0.42 -0.90 12.27
CA ILE A 135 1.23 -0.11 11.36
C ILE A 135 1.88 1.07 12.08
N GLU A 136 3.08 1.40 11.64
CA GLU A 136 3.77 2.63 11.96
C GLU A 136 3.90 3.46 10.67
N PRO A 137 3.10 4.53 10.48
CA PRO A 137 3.22 5.40 9.33
C PRO A 137 4.58 6.09 9.30
N MET A 138 5.35 5.90 8.23
CA MET A 138 6.69 6.47 8.07
C MET A 138 6.67 7.75 7.25
N LEU A 139 5.95 7.73 6.13
CA LEU A 139 5.83 8.84 5.19
C LEU A 139 4.51 8.74 4.45
N SER A 140 3.84 9.87 4.27
CA SER A 140 2.71 9.94 3.34
C SER A 140 2.69 11.30 2.64
N TYR A 141 2.30 11.29 1.38
CA TYR A 141 2.17 12.51 0.60
C TYR A 141 1.11 12.37 -0.51
N SER A 142 0.73 13.51 -1.04
CA SER A 142 -0.16 13.60 -2.19
C SER A 142 0.51 14.44 -3.27
N GLU A 143 0.61 13.88 -4.47
CA GLU A 143 1.14 14.55 -5.64
C GLU A 143 0.22 14.33 -6.84
N GLY A 144 -0.16 15.42 -7.55
CA GLY A 144 -1.07 15.32 -8.69
C GLY A 144 -2.36 14.57 -8.35
N HIS A 145 -2.52 13.42 -8.98
CA HIS A 145 -3.69 12.54 -8.88
C HIS A 145 -3.42 11.24 -8.12
N HIS A 146 -2.39 11.19 -7.27
CA HIS A 146 -2.15 10.02 -6.44
C HIS A 146 -1.90 10.39 -4.98
N LEU A 147 -2.23 9.47 -4.11
CA LEU A 147 -1.89 9.44 -2.70
C LEU A 147 -0.87 8.34 -2.49
N ARG A 148 0.17 8.62 -1.73
CA ARG A 148 1.23 7.66 -1.43
C ARG A 148 1.39 7.52 0.07
N ALA A 149 1.50 6.30 0.56
CA ALA A 149 1.77 6.00 1.95
C ALA A 149 2.86 4.93 2.05
N PHE A 150 3.78 5.11 2.99
CA PHE A 150 4.76 4.13 3.43
C PHE A 150 4.50 3.82 4.89
N VAL A 151 4.31 2.55 5.20
CA VAL A 151 4.06 2.08 6.56
C VAL A 151 4.97 0.92 6.88
N LYS A 152 5.45 0.87 8.11
CA LYS A 152 6.13 -0.28 8.67
C LYS A 152 5.10 -1.17 9.33
N ILE A 153 5.17 -2.47 9.08
CA ILE A 153 4.32 -3.46 9.75
C ILE A 153 5.01 -3.89 11.04
N ILE A 154 4.26 -3.90 12.13
CA ILE A 154 4.78 -4.25 13.46
C ILE A 154 3.87 -5.29 14.12
N ASP A 155 4.44 -6.17 14.93
CA ASP A 155 3.67 -7.00 15.86
C ASP A 155 3.11 -6.08 16.95
N ALA A 156 1.80 -5.96 17.02
CA ALA A 156 1.16 -4.91 17.81
C ALA A 156 -0.07 -5.37 18.58
N ARG A 157 -0.10 -6.62 19.04
CA ARG A 157 -1.24 -7.15 19.81
C ARG A 157 -1.77 -6.23 20.91
N PRO A 158 -0.91 -5.50 21.67
CA PRO A 158 -1.38 -4.52 22.66
C PRO A 158 -1.71 -3.14 22.06
N ILE A 159 -1.13 -2.78 20.90
CA ILE A 159 -1.18 -1.43 20.32
C ILE A 159 -2.41 -1.24 19.45
N SER A 160 -2.86 -2.28 18.75
CA SER A 160 -4.02 -2.21 17.85
C SER A 160 -5.31 -1.77 18.56
N LEU A 161 -5.53 -2.24 19.78
CA LEU A 161 -6.67 -1.85 20.61
C LEU A 161 -6.59 -0.39 21.11
N LYS A 162 -5.38 0.11 21.31
CA LYS A 162 -5.16 1.47 21.81
C LYS A 162 -5.44 2.52 20.73
N TRP A 163 -5.09 2.22 19.47
CA TRP A 163 -5.39 3.09 18.34
C TRP A 163 -6.90 3.16 18.03
N LEU A 164 -7.59 2.03 18.04
CA LEU A 164 -9.04 1.97 17.84
C LEU A 164 -9.80 2.77 18.93
N ASN A 165 -9.33 2.73 20.18
CA ASN A 165 -9.94 3.48 21.27
C ASN A 165 -9.67 5.00 21.19
N GLN A 166 -8.52 5.43 20.69
CA GLN A 166 -8.21 6.86 20.50
C GLN A 166 -9.03 7.46 19.36
N ASP A 167 -9.17 6.78 18.25
CA ASP A 167 -9.95 7.25 17.11
C ASP A 167 -11.45 7.30 17.43
N MET A 168 -11.96 6.38 18.25
CA MET A 168 -13.36 6.42 18.71
C MET A 168 -13.64 7.53 19.73
N GLN A 169 -12.67 7.95 20.52
CA GLN A 169 -12.80 9.07 21.44
C GLN A 169 -12.79 10.42 20.74
N VAL A 170 -12.03 10.57 19.67
CA VAL A 170 -11.99 11.81 18.84
C VAL A 170 -13.29 12.03 18.06
N LEU A 171 -14.06 10.97 17.78
CA LEU A 171 -15.36 11.08 17.11
C LEU A 171 -16.53 11.37 18.08
N ALA A 172 -16.30 11.36 19.39
CA ALA A 172 -17.29 11.59 20.43
C ALA A 172 -17.22 12.99 21.06
N GLU A 173 -16.24 13.83 20.69
CA GLU A 173 -16.14 15.27 21.00
C GLU A 173 -16.53 16.12 19.78
#